data_beababa4ba751566510476acc8a77366
#
_entry.id   beababa4ba751566510476acc8a77366
#
_cell.length_a   1.000
_cell.length_b   1.000
_cell.length_c   1.000
_cell.angle_alpha   90.00
_cell.angle_beta   90.00
_cell.angle_gamma   90.00
#
_symmetry.space_group_name_H-M   'P 1'
#
loop_
_entity.id
_entity.type
_entity.pdbx_description
1 polymer ?
#
loop_
_entity_poly.entity_id
_entity_poly.type
_entity_poly.pdbx_seq_one_letter_code
_entity_poly.pdbx_strand_id
1 'polypeptide(L)'
;FGDPQAKTVKRLKKQVLAINELETVYEKMSLEKLAKQTEEFKKQLKEKKSLDDIMPHAFAVVREASKRTLGMRHFDVQLIGGMALHEGNVAEMKTGEGKTLVATAPIYLNALTGKGAHVVTVNDYLAQRDAGWMAQVYHALGLSTGVIVADQSFIFDPEFINKNHVDERMQHLKPCTRKEAYGADVTYGTNNEFGFDYLRDNMVNTVENLRQRELNFAIVDEVDSILIDEARTPLIISAPSVDSGSGYAMFAEVARKLTPEDYELDEKRRSVALNDHGVEKVQKLLKISNLYDPEHIRLIYHMDQALKAQTLFRREKEYVITKEGEIVIVDEFTGRLMHGRRYNEGLHQAIEAKEGVEVQQESMTLATISFQNYFRLYDKLSGMTGTASTEAEEFNQIYGIDVIEIPA
;
A
#
# COMPACT_ATOMS: atom_id res chain seq x y z
N PHE A 1 -14.31 30.99 24.26
CA PHE A 1 -14.14 29.66 23.73
C PHE A 1 -12.69 29.57 23.24
N GLY A 2 -11.82 28.84 24.01
CA GLY A 2 -10.39 28.77 23.67
C GLY A 2 -10.14 27.74 22.57
N ASP A 3 -9.13 27.98 21.73
CA ASP A 3 -8.68 27.08 20.68
C ASP A 3 -8.39 25.66 21.25
N PRO A 4 -9.04 24.60 20.75
CA PRO A 4 -8.81 23.23 21.21
C PRO A 4 -7.35 22.78 21.05
N GLN A 5 -6.68 23.21 19.98
CA GLN A 5 -5.26 22.92 19.74
C GLN A 5 -4.36 23.52 20.83
N ALA A 6 -4.59 24.78 21.18
CA ALA A 6 -3.82 25.45 22.23
C ALA A 6 -3.96 24.74 23.59
N LYS A 7 -5.15 24.21 23.90
CA LYS A 7 -5.37 23.41 25.11
C LYS A 7 -4.58 22.08 25.07
N THR A 8 -4.59 21.39 23.93
CA THR A 8 -3.84 20.14 23.74
C THR A 8 -2.35 20.38 23.89
N VAL A 9 -1.79 21.37 23.19
CA VAL A 9 -0.36 21.72 23.29
C VAL A 9 0.01 22.08 24.72
N LYS A 10 -0.82 22.86 25.43
CA LYS A 10 -0.58 23.21 26.85
C LYS A 10 -0.55 22.00 27.77
N ARG A 11 -1.45 21.02 27.53
CA ARG A 11 -1.46 19.75 28.26
C ARG A 11 -0.20 18.94 28.00
N LEU A 12 0.21 18.82 26.72
CA LEU A 12 1.42 18.10 26.34
C LEU A 12 2.69 18.74 26.89
N LYS A 13 2.77 20.08 26.92
CA LYS A 13 3.87 20.81 27.59
C LYS A 13 4.01 20.47 29.07
N LYS A 14 2.90 20.27 29.79
CA LYS A 14 2.94 19.82 31.18
C LYS A 14 3.49 18.41 31.32
N GLN A 15 3.14 17.50 30.41
CA GLN A 15 3.65 16.12 30.42
C GLN A 15 5.16 16.07 30.11
N VAL A 16 5.69 16.99 29.31
CA VAL A 16 7.14 17.13 29.08
C VAL A 16 7.89 17.38 30.40
N LEU A 17 7.33 18.17 31.29
CA LEU A 17 7.95 18.42 32.60
C LEU A 17 8.15 17.11 33.40
N ALA A 18 7.15 16.22 33.38
CA ALA A 18 7.25 14.92 34.01
C ALA A 18 8.34 14.05 33.37
N ILE A 19 8.48 14.09 32.05
CA ILE A 19 9.55 13.38 31.35
C ILE A 19 10.92 13.95 31.71
N ASN A 20 11.05 15.27 31.77
CA ASN A 20 12.29 15.95 32.15
C ASN A 20 12.74 15.62 33.58
N GLU A 21 11.81 15.50 34.52
CA GLU A 21 12.13 15.09 35.89
C GLU A 21 12.71 13.67 35.99
N LEU A 22 12.34 12.78 35.05
CA LEU A 22 12.85 11.43 34.96
C LEU A 22 14.24 11.32 34.32
N GLU A 23 14.73 12.36 33.66
CA GLU A 23 16.01 12.33 32.95
C GLU A 23 17.16 11.95 33.87
N THR A 24 17.22 12.53 35.05
CA THR A 24 18.28 12.24 36.06
C THR A 24 18.27 10.82 36.59
N VAL A 25 17.11 10.17 36.59
CA VAL A 25 16.97 8.76 36.98
C VAL A 25 17.61 7.86 35.92
N TYR A 26 17.26 8.04 34.68
CA TYR A 26 17.72 7.17 33.60
C TYR A 26 19.15 7.48 33.15
N GLU A 27 19.61 8.73 33.28
CA GLU A 27 20.99 9.11 32.97
C GLU A 27 22.02 8.34 33.84
N LYS A 28 21.64 7.97 35.07
CA LYS A 28 22.49 7.21 35.98
C LYS A 28 22.53 5.71 35.67
N MET A 29 21.64 5.22 34.85
CA MET A 29 21.56 3.80 34.54
C MET A 29 22.59 3.41 33.47
N SER A 30 23.14 2.20 33.55
CA SER A 30 23.89 1.60 32.43
C SER A 30 22.95 1.31 31.25
N LEU A 31 23.50 1.17 30.05
CA LEU A 31 22.71 0.81 28.86
C LEU A 31 21.97 -0.53 29.06
N GLU A 32 22.60 -1.47 29.73
CA GLU A 32 21.98 -2.76 30.09
C GLU A 32 20.77 -2.58 31.01
N LYS A 33 20.87 -1.71 32.01
CA LYS A 33 19.73 -1.39 32.88
C LYS A 33 18.60 -0.66 32.17
N LEU A 34 18.94 0.23 31.22
CA LEU A 34 17.93 0.85 30.34
C LEU A 34 17.19 -0.19 29.51
N ALA A 35 17.91 -1.17 28.93
CA ALA A 35 17.30 -2.26 28.17
C ALA A 35 16.34 -3.10 29.04
N LYS A 36 16.69 -3.35 30.30
CA LYS A 36 15.82 -4.05 31.27
C LYS A 36 14.52 -3.31 31.58
N GLN A 37 14.47 -1.99 31.40
CA GLN A 37 13.22 -1.23 31.55
C GLN A 37 12.15 -1.68 30.56
N THR A 38 12.54 -2.11 29.37
CA THR A 38 11.61 -2.64 28.37
C THR A 38 10.82 -3.85 28.91
N GLU A 39 11.48 -4.78 29.56
CA GLU A 39 10.81 -5.94 30.17
C GLU A 39 9.91 -5.52 31.33
N GLU A 40 10.35 -4.56 32.15
CA GLU A 40 9.55 -4.01 33.24
C GLU A 40 8.28 -3.33 32.72
N PHE A 41 8.37 -2.54 31.63
CA PHE A 41 7.20 -1.94 31.00
C PHE A 41 6.24 -2.98 30.43
N LYS A 42 6.75 -4.01 29.77
CA LYS A 42 5.93 -5.13 29.28
C LYS A 42 5.20 -5.85 30.40
N LYS A 43 5.87 -6.04 31.55
CA LYS A 43 5.26 -6.62 32.73
C LYS A 43 4.14 -5.74 33.29
N GLN A 44 4.37 -4.43 33.39
CA GLN A 44 3.34 -3.46 33.83
C GLN A 44 2.12 -3.46 32.93
N LEU A 45 2.28 -3.61 31.61
CA LEU A 45 1.16 -3.75 30.67
C LEU A 45 0.35 -5.03 30.94
N LYS A 46 1.00 -6.14 31.25
CA LYS A 46 0.31 -7.38 31.66
C LYS A 46 -0.45 -7.23 32.97
N GLU A 47 0.04 -6.40 33.88
CA GLU A 47 -0.58 -6.03 35.14
C GLU A 47 -1.67 -4.95 35.01
N LYS A 48 -2.17 -4.72 33.81
CA LYS A 48 -3.26 -3.79 33.43
C LYS A 48 -2.95 -2.29 33.53
N LYS A 49 -1.69 -1.86 33.59
CA LYS A 49 -1.34 -0.47 33.29
C LYS A 49 -1.55 -0.15 31.82
N SER A 50 -1.96 1.07 31.53
CA SER A 50 -2.12 1.56 30.15
C SER A 50 -0.79 2.04 29.58
N LEU A 51 -0.73 2.17 28.25
CA LEU A 51 0.40 2.82 27.59
C LEU A 51 0.58 4.26 28.07
N ASP A 52 -0.50 4.98 28.34
CA ASP A 52 -0.46 6.36 28.83
C ASP A 52 0.18 6.45 30.24
N ASP A 53 -0.04 5.45 31.10
CA ASP A 53 0.61 5.37 32.41
C ASP A 53 2.12 5.18 32.31
N ILE A 54 2.57 4.44 31.31
CA ILE A 54 3.98 4.12 31.06
C ILE A 54 4.69 5.22 30.26
N MET A 55 3.95 6.01 29.48
CA MET A 55 4.47 6.94 28.49
C MET A 55 5.59 7.86 29.01
N PRO A 56 5.47 8.54 30.16
CA PRO A 56 6.55 9.43 30.62
C PRO A 56 7.87 8.71 30.80
N HIS A 57 7.85 7.53 31.41
CA HIS A 57 9.03 6.69 31.62
C HIS A 57 9.59 6.15 30.32
N ALA A 58 8.74 5.63 29.44
CA ALA A 58 9.15 5.10 28.13
C ALA A 58 9.82 6.19 27.27
N PHE A 59 9.26 7.39 27.22
CA PHE A 59 9.84 8.51 26.47
C PHE A 59 11.18 8.95 27.07
N ALA A 60 11.30 9.00 28.38
CA ALA A 60 12.57 9.31 29.06
C ALA A 60 13.65 8.25 28.76
N VAL A 61 13.29 6.98 28.73
CA VAL A 61 14.19 5.87 28.38
C VAL A 61 14.65 5.97 26.92
N VAL A 62 13.73 6.23 25.99
CA VAL A 62 14.08 6.40 24.56
C VAL A 62 15.00 7.60 24.37
N ARG A 63 14.71 8.72 25.00
CA ARG A 63 15.57 9.92 24.92
C ARG A 63 16.99 9.63 25.38
N GLU A 64 17.16 8.93 26.51
CA GLU A 64 18.48 8.57 27.03
C GLU A 64 19.19 7.56 26.11
N ALA A 65 18.49 6.55 25.63
CA ALA A 65 19.06 5.58 24.69
C ALA A 65 19.49 6.25 23.38
N SER A 66 18.69 7.16 22.84
CA SER A 66 19.03 7.94 21.63
C SER A 66 20.26 8.81 21.84
N LYS A 67 20.35 9.49 22.97
CA LYS A 67 21.53 10.30 23.34
C LYS A 67 22.81 9.46 23.33
N ARG A 68 22.75 8.23 23.88
CA ARG A 68 23.92 7.34 23.99
C ARG A 68 24.28 6.63 22.70
N THR A 69 23.30 6.24 21.89
CA THR A 69 23.54 5.48 20.65
C THR A 69 23.80 6.38 19.45
N LEU A 70 23.04 7.46 19.31
CA LEU A 70 23.09 8.37 18.17
C LEU A 70 23.73 9.73 18.47
N GLY A 71 23.98 10.03 19.74
CA GLY A 71 24.37 11.39 20.17
C GLY A 71 23.23 12.42 20.04
N MET A 72 21.99 11.96 19.88
CA MET A 72 20.81 12.79 19.65
C MET A 72 19.86 12.72 20.86
N ARG A 73 19.87 13.77 21.66
CA ARG A 73 18.89 13.94 22.73
C ARG A 73 17.65 14.66 22.19
N HIS A 74 16.47 14.10 22.38
CA HIS A 74 15.22 14.73 21.98
C HIS A 74 15.04 16.09 22.68
N PHE A 75 14.68 17.10 21.90
CA PHE A 75 14.23 18.39 22.46
C PHE A 75 12.81 18.28 23.01
N ASP A 76 12.43 19.19 23.88
CA ASP A 76 11.10 19.19 24.47
C ASP A 76 9.99 19.24 23.42
N VAL A 77 10.15 20.05 22.37
CA VAL A 77 9.18 20.12 21.26
C VAL A 77 9.07 18.80 20.49
N GLN A 78 10.16 18.04 20.38
CA GLN A 78 10.15 16.72 19.77
C GLN A 78 9.40 15.69 20.61
N LEU A 79 9.48 15.79 21.94
CA LEU A 79 8.67 14.97 22.85
C LEU A 79 7.18 15.33 22.74
N ILE A 80 6.85 16.61 22.57
CA ILE A 80 5.45 17.04 22.31
C ILE A 80 4.95 16.40 21.00
N GLY A 81 5.73 16.44 19.93
CA GLY A 81 5.42 15.77 18.67
C GLY A 81 5.21 14.28 18.85
N GLY A 82 6.11 13.63 19.57
CA GLY A 82 6.00 12.20 19.89
C GLY A 82 4.72 11.82 20.66
N MET A 83 4.33 12.64 21.63
CA MET A 83 3.08 12.46 22.37
C MET A 83 1.85 12.65 21.49
N ALA A 84 1.85 13.66 20.61
CA ALA A 84 0.78 13.86 19.64
C ALA A 84 0.61 12.63 18.73
N LEU A 85 1.72 12.05 18.26
CA LEU A 85 1.71 10.81 17.48
C LEU A 85 1.18 9.62 18.29
N HIS A 86 1.60 9.48 19.54
CA HIS A 86 1.09 8.41 20.40
C HIS A 86 -0.43 8.49 20.61
N GLU A 87 -0.97 9.68 20.70
CA GLU A 87 -2.40 9.91 20.88
C GLU A 87 -3.23 9.72 19.60
N GLY A 88 -2.59 9.36 18.48
CA GLY A 88 -3.30 9.13 17.22
C GLY A 88 -3.63 10.42 16.47
N ASN A 89 -2.76 11.40 16.49
CA ASN A 89 -2.90 12.67 15.79
C ASN A 89 -1.89 12.81 14.64
N VAL A 90 -2.11 13.79 13.80
CA VAL A 90 -1.10 14.30 12.88
C VAL A 90 -0.28 15.37 13.62
N ALA A 91 1.03 15.15 13.74
CA ALA A 91 1.96 16.16 14.24
C ALA A 91 2.49 16.99 13.06
N GLU A 92 2.10 18.26 12.99
CA GLU A 92 2.68 19.17 12.02
C GLU A 92 3.98 19.75 12.58
N MET A 93 5.09 19.35 11.96
CA MET A 93 6.44 19.81 12.28
C MET A 93 7.17 20.19 11.00
N LYS A 94 7.85 21.33 11.00
CA LYS A 94 8.55 21.82 9.82
C LYS A 94 9.67 20.86 9.37
N THR A 95 10.01 20.96 8.11
CA THR A 95 11.17 20.26 7.55
C THR A 95 12.44 20.65 8.32
N GLY A 96 13.25 19.64 8.67
CA GLY A 96 14.48 19.84 9.45
C GLY A 96 14.32 19.77 10.97
N GLU A 97 13.09 19.65 11.50
CA GLU A 97 12.85 19.52 12.95
C GLU A 97 13.04 18.11 13.51
N GLY A 98 13.56 17.19 12.68
CA GLY A 98 13.94 15.85 13.13
C GLY A 98 12.77 14.89 13.33
N LYS A 99 11.77 14.91 12.44
CA LYS A 99 10.60 14.02 12.48
C LYS A 99 10.97 12.54 12.60
N THR A 100 12.05 12.11 11.94
CA THR A 100 12.55 10.73 12.01
C THR A 100 12.87 10.33 13.46
N LEU A 101 13.50 11.21 14.21
CA LEU A 101 13.81 11.00 15.64
C LEU A 101 12.55 11.08 16.51
N VAL A 102 11.65 12.00 16.21
CA VAL A 102 10.38 12.19 16.94
C VAL A 102 9.56 10.89 16.96
N ALA A 103 9.53 10.17 15.86
CA ALA A 103 8.77 8.93 15.75
C ALA A 103 9.26 7.80 16.68
N THR A 104 10.53 7.83 17.12
CA THR A 104 11.12 6.73 17.90
C THR A 104 10.42 6.49 19.22
N ALA A 105 10.09 7.53 19.98
CA ALA A 105 9.48 7.39 21.31
C ALA A 105 8.05 6.79 21.24
N PRO A 106 7.11 7.31 20.42
CA PRO A 106 5.79 6.70 20.30
C PRO A 106 5.84 5.29 19.66
N ILE A 107 6.74 5.03 18.75
CA ILE A 107 6.94 3.69 18.16
C ILE A 107 7.42 2.70 19.22
N TYR A 108 8.44 3.04 20.00
CA TYR A 108 8.90 2.22 21.11
C TYR A 108 7.76 1.89 22.08
N LEU A 109 7.04 2.91 22.53
CA LEU A 109 5.94 2.75 23.48
C LEU A 109 4.85 1.80 22.95
N ASN A 110 4.40 1.99 21.73
CA ASN A 110 3.35 1.17 21.14
C ASN A 110 3.84 -0.24 20.77
N ALA A 111 5.11 -0.43 20.45
CA ALA A 111 5.71 -1.74 20.22
C ALA A 111 5.76 -2.62 21.48
N LEU A 112 5.71 -2.04 22.67
CA LEU A 112 5.68 -2.78 23.95
C LEU A 112 4.45 -3.68 24.09
N THR A 113 3.39 -3.44 23.34
CA THR A 113 2.19 -4.30 23.31
C THR A 113 2.45 -5.69 22.73
N GLY A 114 3.54 -5.88 22.00
CA GLY A 114 3.86 -7.12 21.30
C GLY A 114 3.07 -7.32 19.98
N LYS A 115 2.25 -6.35 19.58
CA LYS A 115 1.41 -6.42 18.38
C LYS A 115 2.07 -5.83 17.13
N GLY A 116 3.22 -5.22 17.28
CA GLY A 116 3.95 -4.53 16.21
C GLY A 116 3.56 -3.06 16.06
N ALA A 117 4.54 -2.27 15.64
CA ALA A 117 4.37 -0.87 15.30
C ALA A 117 5.04 -0.58 13.96
N HIS A 118 4.35 0.14 13.08
CA HIS A 118 4.79 0.40 11.71
C HIS A 118 5.15 1.86 11.50
N VAL A 119 6.24 2.09 10.78
CA VAL A 119 6.61 3.42 10.28
C VAL A 119 6.55 3.38 8.75
N VAL A 120 5.71 4.23 8.18
CA VAL A 120 5.44 4.27 6.74
C VAL A 120 6.14 5.46 6.13
N THR A 121 6.92 5.21 5.08
CA THR A 121 7.66 6.23 4.33
C THR A 121 7.22 6.27 2.86
N VAL A 122 7.64 7.31 2.14
CA VAL A 122 7.23 7.50 0.74
C VAL A 122 8.07 6.70 -0.28
N ASN A 123 9.25 6.22 0.09
CA ASN A 123 10.10 5.43 -0.81
C ASN A 123 11.01 4.45 -0.06
N ASP A 124 11.54 3.49 -0.81
CA ASP A 124 12.37 2.40 -0.28
C ASP A 124 13.70 2.87 0.32
N TYR A 125 14.28 3.93 -0.22
CA TYR A 125 15.52 4.50 0.33
C TYR A 125 15.28 5.05 1.74
N LEU A 126 14.24 5.86 1.94
CA LEU A 126 13.90 6.41 3.24
C LEU A 126 13.54 5.31 4.24
N ALA A 127 12.80 4.29 3.81
CA ALA A 127 12.47 3.15 4.67
C ALA A 127 13.73 2.47 5.22
N GLN A 128 14.69 2.16 4.35
CA GLN A 128 15.94 1.52 4.73
C GLN A 128 16.84 2.43 5.57
N ARG A 129 17.01 3.69 5.14
CA ARG A 129 17.83 4.68 5.86
C ARG A 129 17.34 4.91 7.27
N ASP A 130 16.06 5.21 7.41
CA ASP A 130 15.47 5.57 8.70
C ASP A 130 15.42 4.34 9.64
N ALA A 131 15.09 3.18 9.11
CA ALA A 131 15.14 1.94 9.86
C ALA A 131 16.56 1.63 10.36
N GLY A 132 17.54 1.60 9.49
CA GLY A 132 18.92 1.30 9.86
C GLY A 132 19.51 2.31 10.85
N TRP A 133 19.07 3.55 10.74
CA TRP A 133 19.51 4.62 11.65
C TRP A 133 18.83 4.53 13.02
N MET A 134 17.50 4.46 13.05
CA MET A 134 16.72 4.44 14.30
C MET A 134 16.74 3.08 15.00
N ALA A 135 16.98 2.00 14.27
CA ALA A 135 17.09 0.66 14.85
C ALA A 135 18.17 0.54 15.91
N GLN A 136 19.20 1.38 15.87
CA GLN A 136 20.23 1.42 16.92
C GLN A 136 19.61 1.74 18.30
N VAL A 137 18.63 2.63 18.34
CA VAL A 137 17.90 2.98 19.57
C VAL A 137 17.02 1.82 20.02
N TYR A 138 16.23 1.27 19.12
CA TYR A 138 15.35 0.14 19.44
C TYR A 138 16.13 -1.10 19.89
N HIS A 139 17.21 -1.42 19.18
CA HIS A 139 18.07 -2.55 19.52
C HIS A 139 18.72 -2.38 20.90
N ALA A 140 19.22 -1.19 21.23
CA ALA A 140 19.78 -0.89 22.54
C ALA A 140 18.77 -1.09 23.68
N LEU A 141 17.49 -0.95 23.38
CA LEU A 141 16.37 -1.15 24.31
C LEU A 141 15.73 -2.55 24.21
N GLY A 142 16.33 -3.46 23.44
CA GLY A 142 15.88 -4.85 23.32
C GLY A 142 14.71 -5.08 22.37
N LEU A 143 14.40 -4.14 21.46
CA LEU A 143 13.41 -4.31 20.41
C LEU A 143 14.05 -4.64 19.06
N SER A 144 13.39 -5.49 18.30
CA SER A 144 13.77 -5.84 16.92
C SER A 144 13.16 -4.87 15.90
N THR A 145 13.88 -4.68 14.79
CA THR A 145 13.44 -3.80 13.70
C THR A 145 13.54 -4.50 12.36
N GLY A 146 12.42 -4.57 11.65
CA GLY A 146 12.34 -5.06 10.28
C GLY A 146 12.15 -3.93 9.27
N VAL A 147 12.47 -4.21 8.02
CA VAL A 147 12.28 -3.29 6.89
C VAL A 147 11.69 -4.06 5.72
N ILE A 148 10.68 -3.50 5.08
CA ILE A 148 10.09 -4.02 3.86
C ILE A 148 10.26 -3.00 2.73
N VAL A 149 10.77 -3.46 1.62
CA VAL A 149 10.92 -2.69 0.37
C VAL A 149 10.51 -3.55 -0.81
N ALA A 150 10.51 -2.98 -2.02
CA ALA A 150 10.16 -3.74 -3.22
C ALA A 150 11.01 -5.01 -3.33
N ASP A 151 10.35 -6.15 -3.40
CA ASP A 151 10.93 -7.50 -3.56
C ASP A 151 11.96 -7.94 -2.49
N GLN A 152 12.18 -7.16 -1.45
CA GLN A 152 13.18 -7.43 -0.41
C GLN A 152 12.65 -7.11 0.99
N SER A 153 13.23 -7.80 1.97
CA SER A 153 12.96 -7.56 3.38
C SER A 153 14.24 -7.73 4.19
N PHE A 154 14.35 -6.97 5.25
CA PHE A 154 15.54 -6.96 6.10
C PHE A 154 15.17 -6.96 7.57
N ILE A 155 16.08 -7.47 8.38
CA ILE A 155 16.10 -7.33 9.84
C ILE A 155 17.37 -6.59 10.25
N PHE A 156 17.28 -5.66 11.17
CA PHE A 156 18.46 -5.01 11.71
C PHE A 156 19.24 -6.00 12.61
N ASP A 157 20.52 -6.19 12.25
CA ASP A 157 21.45 -7.02 13.00
C ASP A 157 22.82 -6.29 13.06
N PRO A 158 23.25 -5.81 14.24
CA PRO A 158 24.51 -5.09 14.36
C PRO A 158 25.74 -5.94 14.07
N GLU A 159 25.65 -7.27 14.12
CA GLU A 159 26.73 -8.19 13.78
C GLU A 159 26.84 -8.46 12.27
N PHE A 160 25.77 -8.20 11.51
CA PHE A 160 25.78 -8.28 10.06
C PHE A 160 26.31 -6.98 9.45
N ILE A 161 27.25 -7.07 8.52
CA ILE A 161 27.82 -5.90 7.84
C ILE A 161 27.83 -6.12 6.33
N ASN A 162 27.08 -5.31 5.60
CA ASN A 162 27.17 -5.22 4.15
C ASN A 162 28.08 -4.04 3.75
N LYS A 163 29.36 -4.31 3.54
CA LYS A 163 30.36 -3.30 3.18
C LYS A 163 30.16 -2.66 1.80
N ASN A 164 29.29 -3.24 0.97
CA ASN A 164 28.97 -2.72 -0.35
C ASN A 164 27.95 -1.57 -0.30
N HIS A 165 27.30 -1.35 0.82
CA HIS A 165 26.42 -0.21 1.00
C HIS A 165 27.20 1.08 1.20
N VAL A 166 26.92 2.07 0.36
CA VAL A 166 27.56 3.40 0.44
C VAL A 166 27.10 4.16 1.69
N ASP A 167 25.85 3.99 2.09
CA ASP A 167 25.29 4.59 3.30
C ASP A 167 25.52 3.67 4.50
N GLU A 168 26.38 4.10 5.43
CA GLU A 168 26.71 3.35 6.65
C GLU A 168 25.50 2.98 7.50
N ARG A 169 24.44 3.80 7.44
CA ARG A 169 23.19 3.54 8.20
C ARG A 169 22.45 2.29 7.72
N MET A 170 22.69 1.85 6.49
CA MET A 170 22.06 0.66 5.90
C MET A 170 22.93 -0.60 5.94
N GLN A 171 24.13 -0.53 6.46
CA GLN A 171 25.07 -1.65 6.42
C GLN A 171 24.68 -2.84 7.29
N HIS A 172 23.86 -2.61 8.31
CA HIS A 172 23.42 -3.63 9.27
C HIS A 172 22.04 -4.23 8.96
N LEU A 173 21.50 -4.01 7.77
CA LEU A 173 20.23 -4.58 7.33
C LEU A 173 20.48 -5.95 6.70
N LYS A 174 20.20 -7.01 7.47
CA LYS A 174 20.36 -8.40 7.06
C LYS A 174 19.12 -8.87 6.28
N PRO A 175 19.29 -9.47 5.08
CA PRO A 175 18.17 -10.05 4.35
C PRO A 175 17.38 -11.08 5.18
N CYS A 176 16.07 -11.01 5.11
CA CYS A 176 15.17 -11.93 5.79
C CYS A 176 13.89 -12.14 4.98
N THR A 177 13.02 -13.02 5.44
CA THR A 177 11.69 -13.20 4.85
C THR A 177 10.76 -12.04 5.22
N ARG A 178 9.72 -11.85 4.41
CA ARG A 178 8.68 -10.85 4.68
C ARG A 178 8.02 -11.07 6.03
N LYS A 179 7.74 -12.32 6.36
CA LYS A 179 7.15 -12.72 7.65
C LYS A 179 8.05 -12.39 8.85
N GLU A 180 9.35 -12.60 8.71
CA GLU A 180 10.33 -12.22 9.76
C GLU A 180 10.37 -10.70 9.95
N ALA A 181 10.34 -9.91 8.87
CA ALA A 181 10.33 -8.46 8.95
C ALA A 181 9.08 -7.93 9.66
N TYR A 182 7.89 -8.47 9.36
CA TYR A 182 6.66 -8.12 10.07
C TYR A 182 6.59 -8.69 11.48
N GLY A 183 7.30 -9.78 11.75
CA GLY A 183 7.43 -10.37 13.08
C GLY A 183 8.28 -9.54 14.04
N ALA A 184 9.06 -8.59 13.55
CA ALA A 184 9.82 -7.65 14.36
C ALA A 184 8.90 -6.75 15.20
N ASP A 185 9.41 -6.21 16.30
CA ASP A 185 8.67 -5.28 17.15
C ASP A 185 8.30 -3.99 16.41
N VAL A 186 9.19 -3.53 15.56
CA VAL A 186 9.03 -2.35 14.71
C VAL A 186 9.29 -2.71 13.25
N THR A 187 8.43 -2.27 12.34
CA THR A 187 8.62 -2.48 10.89
C THR A 187 8.53 -1.17 10.13
N TYR A 188 9.58 -0.83 9.40
CA TYR A 188 9.63 0.28 8.46
C TYR A 188 9.30 -0.22 7.04
N GLY A 189 8.62 0.59 6.26
CA GLY A 189 8.34 0.26 4.87
C GLY A 189 7.68 1.40 4.13
N THR A 190 7.49 1.22 2.82
CA THR A 190 6.73 2.17 2.01
C THR A 190 5.23 1.91 2.11
N ASN A 191 4.44 2.96 1.87
CA ASN A 191 2.99 2.85 1.77
C ASN A 191 2.56 1.75 0.78
N ASN A 192 3.20 1.68 -0.38
CA ASN A 192 2.91 0.66 -1.39
C ASN A 192 3.13 -0.76 -0.86
N GLU A 193 4.26 -1.02 -0.23
CA GLU A 193 4.61 -2.36 0.24
C GLU A 193 3.69 -2.86 1.34
N PHE A 194 3.34 -2.01 2.30
CA PHE A 194 2.35 -2.35 3.32
C PHE A 194 0.99 -2.70 2.71
N GLY A 195 0.52 -1.89 1.77
CA GLY A 195 -0.77 -2.12 1.11
C GLY A 195 -0.76 -3.36 0.21
N PHE A 196 0.27 -3.58 -0.58
CA PHE A 196 0.40 -4.79 -1.40
C PHE A 196 0.52 -6.07 -0.57
N ASP A 197 1.26 -6.04 0.53
CA ASP A 197 1.35 -7.20 1.42
C ASP A 197 0.00 -7.53 2.06
N TYR A 198 -0.79 -6.52 2.41
CA TYR A 198 -2.16 -6.72 2.85
C TYR A 198 -3.03 -7.41 1.78
N LEU A 199 -2.96 -6.95 0.54
CA LEU A 199 -3.69 -7.58 -0.58
C LEU A 199 -3.24 -9.04 -0.79
N ARG A 200 -1.93 -9.29 -0.76
CA ARG A 200 -1.37 -10.64 -0.90
C ARG A 200 -1.83 -11.55 0.24
N ASP A 201 -1.89 -11.05 1.47
CA ASP A 201 -2.38 -11.79 2.63
C ASP A 201 -3.84 -12.20 2.51
N ASN A 202 -4.68 -11.36 1.86
CA ASN A 202 -6.08 -11.69 1.58
C ASN A 202 -6.26 -12.73 0.45
N MET A 203 -5.18 -13.11 -0.22
CA MET A 203 -5.20 -14.10 -1.31
C MET A 203 -4.62 -15.46 -0.91
N VAL A 204 -4.04 -15.58 0.30
CA VAL A 204 -3.50 -16.86 0.78
C VAL A 204 -4.59 -17.79 1.27
N ASN A 205 -4.32 -19.09 1.22
CA ASN A 205 -5.28 -20.13 1.60
C ASN A 205 -5.13 -20.60 3.05
N THR A 206 -4.01 -20.29 3.70
CA THR A 206 -3.71 -20.73 5.08
C THR A 206 -3.13 -19.57 5.89
N VAL A 207 -3.39 -19.59 7.20
CA VAL A 207 -2.91 -18.57 8.14
C VAL A 207 -1.38 -18.55 8.22
N GLU A 208 -0.73 -19.69 8.04
CA GLU A 208 0.73 -19.80 8.07
C GLU A 208 1.41 -19.00 6.96
N ASN A 209 0.71 -18.75 5.86
CA ASN A 209 1.21 -17.98 4.72
C ASN A 209 1.01 -16.47 4.84
N LEU A 210 0.34 -16.01 5.89
CA LEU A 210 0.20 -14.58 6.16
C LEU A 210 1.58 -13.97 6.45
N ARG A 211 1.81 -12.79 5.88
CA ARG A 211 3.05 -12.01 6.08
C ARG A 211 2.91 -11.04 7.23
N GLN A 212 1.81 -10.29 7.22
CA GLN A 212 1.50 -9.29 8.25
C GLN A 212 0.89 -9.93 9.48
N ARG A 213 1.09 -9.25 10.60
CA ARG A 213 0.35 -9.48 11.84
C ARG A 213 -0.83 -8.50 11.94
N GLU A 214 -1.34 -8.29 13.12
CA GLU A 214 -2.36 -7.29 13.42
C GLU A 214 -1.89 -5.88 12.99
N LEU A 215 -2.81 -5.09 12.48
CA LEU A 215 -2.56 -3.68 12.14
C LEU A 215 -2.83 -2.83 13.40
N ASN A 216 -1.84 -2.77 14.27
CA ASN A 216 -1.95 -2.18 15.61
C ASN A 216 -1.75 -0.66 15.59
N PHE A 217 -0.54 -0.23 15.26
CA PHE A 217 -0.15 1.17 15.28
C PHE A 217 0.70 1.53 14.06
N ALA A 218 0.40 2.64 13.42
CA ALA A 218 1.21 3.18 12.34
C ALA A 218 1.45 4.68 12.49
N ILE A 219 2.69 5.09 12.22
CA ILE A 219 3.04 6.48 11.96
C ILE A 219 3.36 6.60 10.47
N VAL A 220 2.64 7.49 9.78
CA VAL A 220 2.83 7.77 8.35
C VAL A 220 3.62 9.05 8.21
N ASP A 221 4.82 8.97 7.63
CA ASP A 221 5.62 10.14 7.28
C ASP A 221 5.10 10.76 5.98
N GLU A 222 5.23 12.09 5.83
CA GLU A 222 4.61 12.84 4.74
C GLU A 222 3.12 12.47 4.56
N VAL A 223 2.41 12.52 5.66
CA VAL A 223 1.05 11.96 5.79
C VAL A 223 0.01 12.64 4.90
N ASP A 224 0.17 13.91 4.61
CA ASP A 224 -0.67 14.67 3.67
C ASP A 224 -0.56 14.10 2.24
N SER A 225 0.64 13.82 1.77
CA SER A 225 0.84 13.19 0.45
C SER A 225 0.21 11.80 0.37
N ILE A 226 0.37 10.96 1.38
CA ILE A 226 -0.10 9.57 1.36
C ILE A 226 -1.59 9.47 1.64
N LEU A 227 -2.10 10.18 2.65
CA LEU A 227 -3.48 10.01 3.13
C LEU A 227 -4.48 11.02 2.58
N ILE A 228 -4.02 12.11 1.96
CA ILE A 228 -4.88 13.10 1.30
C ILE A 228 -4.68 13.05 -0.21
N ASP A 229 -3.50 13.40 -0.71
CA ASP A 229 -3.26 13.51 -2.16
C ASP A 229 -3.43 12.18 -2.88
N GLU A 230 -2.86 11.11 -2.35
CA GLU A 230 -2.90 9.76 -2.92
C GLU A 230 -3.97 8.86 -2.29
N ALA A 231 -4.83 9.39 -1.43
CA ALA A 231 -5.79 8.61 -0.62
C ALA A 231 -6.64 7.63 -1.43
N ARG A 232 -7.09 8.05 -2.61
CA ARG A 232 -7.96 7.28 -3.50
C ARG A 232 -7.21 6.46 -4.54
N THR A 233 -5.89 6.56 -4.60
CA THR A 233 -5.07 5.77 -5.52
C THR A 233 -5.21 4.29 -5.18
N PRO A 234 -5.68 3.46 -6.13
CA PRO A 234 -5.84 2.04 -5.88
C PRO A 234 -4.52 1.30 -6.02
N LEU A 235 -4.24 0.42 -5.07
CA LEU A 235 -3.27 -0.65 -5.23
C LEU A 235 -3.99 -1.83 -5.86
N ILE A 236 -3.44 -2.40 -6.92
CA ILE A 236 -4.10 -3.45 -7.72
C ILE A 236 -3.15 -4.62 -7.90
N ILE A 237 -3.62 -5.82 -7.58
CA ILE A 237 -2.98 -7.08 -7.98
C ILE A 237 -3.77 -7.68 -9.13
N SER A 238 -3.10 -7.89 -10.25
CA SER A 238 -3.69 -8.48 -11.45
C SER A 238 -2.97 -9.78 -11.79
N ALA A 239 -3.70 -10.70 -12.41
CA ALA A 239 -3.12 -11.87 -13.03
C ALA A 239 -3.59 -11.97 -14.49
N PRO A 240 -2.81 -12.60 -15.38
CA PRO A 240 -3.28 -12.91 -16.72
C PRO A 240 -4.54 -13.75 -16.65
N SER A 241 -5.54 -13.43 -17.48
CA SER A 241 -6.70 -14.31 -17.65
C SER A 241 -6.27 -15.65 -18.24
N VAL A 242 -6.94 -16.72 -17.80
CA VAL A 242 -6.61 -18.09 -18.24
C VAL A 242 -7.04 -18.36 -19.69
N ASP A 243 -7.78 -17.46 -20.33
CA ASP A 243 -8.20 -17.62 -21.71
C ASP A 243 -7.02 -17.48 -22.68
N SER A 244 -6.66 -18.61 -23.28
CA SER A 244 -5.63 -18.67 -24.32
C SER A 244 -6.06 -17.92 -25.57
N GLY A 245 -5.14 -17.16 -26.19
CA GLY A 245 -5.37 -16.49 -27.48
C GLY A 245 -5.87 -17.42 -28.60
N SER A 246 -5.78 -18.72 -28.44
CA SER A 246 -6.30 -19.72 -29.37
C SER A 246 -7.83 -19.67 -29.56
N GLY A 247 -8.58 -19.37 -28.49
CA GLY A 247 -10.04 -19.20 -28.58
C GLY A 247 -10.43 -18.02 -29.46
N TYR A 248 -9.80 -16.90 -29.28
CA TYR A 248 -10.07 -15.70 -30.09
C TYR A 248 -9.77 -15.92 -31.58
N ALA A 249 -8.67 -16.57 -31.92
CA ALA A 249 -8.32 -16.89 -33.30
C ALA A 249 -9.37 -17.80 -33.97
N MET A 250 -9.83 -18.82 -33.25
CA MET A 250 -10.88 -19.74 -33.76
C MET A 250 -12.19 -19.00 -34.03
N PHE A 251 -12.64 -18.16 -33.12
CA PHE A 251 -13.89 -17.40 -33.31
C PHE A 251 -13.76 -16.29 -34.35
N ALA A 252 -12.59 -15.68 -34.52
CA ALA A 252 -12.34 -14.76 -35.65
C ALA A 252 -12.52 -15.47 -37.00
N GLU A 253 -12.08 -16.70 -37.12
CA GLU A 253 -12.29 -17.53 -38.33
C GLU A 253 -13.77 -17.84 -38.56
N VAL A 254 -14.50 -18.20 -37.51
CA VAL A 254 -15.94 -18.47 -37.56
C VAL A 254 -16.68 -17.20 -38.00
N ALA A 255 -16.36 -16.03 -37.44
CA ALA A 255 -16.99 -14.77 -37.76
C ALA A 255 -16.77 -14.36 -39.25
N ARG A 256 -15.58 -14.62 -39.82
CA ARG A 256 -15.30 -14.37 -41.22
C ARG A 256 -16.18 -15.18 -42.20
N LYS A 257 -16.65 -16.33 -41.75
CA LYS A 257 -17.53 -17.20 -42.55
C LYS A 257 -19.00 -16.80 -42.49
N LEU A 258 -19.37 -15.90 -41.60
CA LEU A 258 -20.71 -15.39 -41.46
C LEU A 258 -20.98 -14.30 -42.50
N THR A 259 -22.21 -14.26 -43.00
CA THR A 259 -22.71 -13.27 -44.00
C THR A 259 -23.82 -12.44 -43.35
N PRO A 260 -24.25 -11.32 -43.97
CA PRO A 260 -25.36 -10.51 -43.49
C PRO A 260 -26.68 -11.28 -43.28
N GLU A 261 -26.83 -12.45 -43.90
CA GLU A 261 -27.99 -13.33 -43.70
C GLU A 261 -27.96 -14.09 -42.34
N ASP A 262 -26.79 -14.13 -41.71
CA ASP A 262 -26.57 -14.91 -40.48
C ASP A 262 -26.77 -14.11 -39.18
N TYR A 263 -26.90 -12.76 -39.29
CA TYR A 263 -27.01 -11.89 -38.13
C TYR A 263 -27.87 -10.65 -38.42
N GLU A 264 -28.37 -10.08 -37.31
CA GLU A 264 -29.07 -8.78 -37.32
C GLU A 264 -28.09 -7.70 -36.84
N LEU A 265 -27.87 -6.69 -37.71
CA LEU A 265 -26.97 -5.55 -37.44
C LEU A 265 -27.79 -4.25 -37.29
N ASP A 266 -27.70 -3.59 -36.15
CA ASP A 266 -28.19 -2.26 -35.91
C ASP A 266 -27.01 -1.28 -35.71
N GLU A 267 -26.64 -0.58 -36.79
CA GLU A 267 -25.52 0.36 -36.77
C GLU A 267 -25.80 1.57 -35.87
N LYS A 268 -27.06 1.98 -35.72
CA LYS A 268 -27.42 3.13 -34.86
C LYS A 268 -27.27 2.82 -33.40
N ARG A 269 -27.65 1.62 -32.98
CA ARG A 269 -27.52 1.13 -31.59
C ARG A 269 -26.15 0.45 -31.32
N ARG A 270 -25.34 0.34 -32.38
CA ARG A 270 -24.05 -0.39 -32.35
C ARG A 270 -24.19 -1.80 -31.73
N SER A 271 -25.20 -2.53 -32.17
CA SER A 271 -25.47 -3.88 -31.75
C SER A 271 -25.54 -4.86 -32.88
N VAL A 272 -25.11 -6.06 -32.65
CA VAL A 272 -25.18 -7.18 -33.59
C VAL A 272 -25.49 -8.46 -32.81
N ALA A 273 -26.34 -9.30 -33.38
CA ALA A 273 -26.70 -10.59 -32.82
C ALA A 273 -26.91 -11.64 -33.93
N LEU A 274 -26.55 -12.89 -33.66
CA LEU A 274 -26.87 -14.00 -34.54
C LEU A 274 -28.38 -14.17 -34.63
N ASN A 275 -28.89 -14.40 -35.82
CA ASN A 275 -30.24 -14.89 -36.01
C ASN A 275 -30.26 -16.45 -36.01
N ASP A 276 -31.43 -17.05 -36.13
CA ASP A 276 -31.57 -18.52 -36.12
C ASP A 276 -30.69 -19.22 -37.15
N HIS A 277 -30.60 -18.68 -38.37
CA HIS A 277 -29.74 -19.20 -39.41
C HIS A 277 -28.25 -19.13 -39.05
N GLY A 278 -27.83 -18.02 -38.46
CA GLY A 278 -26.45 -17.81 -37.98
C GLY A 278 -26.10 -18.75 -36.81
N VAL A 279 -27.04 -18.99 -35.90
CA VAL A 279 -26.84 -19.94 -34.77
C VAL A 279 -26.63 -21.33 -35.31
N GLU A 280 -27.45 -21.81 -36.23
CA GLU A 280 -27.28 -23.13 -36.87
C GLU A 280 -25.92 -23.25 -37.59
N LYS A 281 -25.52 -22.25 -38.31
CA LYS A 281 -24.24 -22.21 -39.03
C LYS A 281 -23.04 -22.26 -38.04
N VAL A 282 -23.09 -21.50 -36.98
CA VAL A 282 -22.04 -21.51 -35.92
C VAL A 282 -21.97 -22.86 -35.25
N GLN A 283 -23.11 -23.47 -34.92
CA GLN A 283 -23.18 -24.81 -34.34
C GLN A 283 -22.54 -25.87 -35.24
N LYS A 284 -22.78 -25.80 -36.53
CA LYS A 284 -22.16 -26.71 -37.51
C LYS A 284 -20.64 -26.48 -37.61
N LEU A 285 -20.19 -25.24 -37.63
CA LEU A 285 -18.76 -24.90 -37.68
C LEU A 285 -18.00 -25.33 -36.44
N LEU A 286 -18.61 -25.18 -35.26
CA LEU A 286 -18.03 -25.55 -33.98
C LEU A 286 -18.25 -27.04 -33.63
N LYS A 287 -19.06 -27.74 -34.40
CA LYS A 287 -19.45 -29.15 -34.17
C LYS A 287 -20.11 -29.37 -32.79
N ILE A 288 -20.99 -28.49 -32.41
CA ILE A 288 -21.78 -28.53 -31.19
C ILE A 288 -23.27 -28.64 -31.53
N SER A 289 -24.05 -29.18 -30.61
CA SER A 289 -25.49 -29.40 -30.83
C SER A 289 -26.34 -28.21 -30.44
N ASN A 290 -25.96 -27.49 -29.40
CA ASN A 290 -26.67 -26.29 -28.89
C ASN A 290 -25.68 -25.24 -28.38
N LEU A 291 -25.65 -24.09 -29.05
CA LEU A 291 -24.78 -22.96 -28.67
C LEU A 291 -25.17 -22.39 -27.29
N TYR A 292 -26.45 -22.38 -26.96
CA TYR A 292 -27.01 -21.80 -25.74
C TYR A 292 -27.06 -22.74 -24.54
N ASP A 293 -26.42 -23.91 -24.65
CA ASP A 293 -26.25 -24.79 -23.52
C ASP A 293 -25.38 -24.10 -22.43
N PRO A 294 -25.73 -24.21 -21.12
CA PRO A 294 -24.94 -23.64 -20.03
C PRO A 294 -23.45 -23.99 -20.08
N GLU A 295 -23.09 -25.13 -20.61
CA GLU A 295 -21.70 -25.55 -20.79
C GLU A 295 -20.94 -24.67 -21.82
N HIS A 296 -21.67 -24.02 -22.73
CA HIS A 296 -21.14 -23.24 -23.84
C HIS A 296 -21.14 -21.71 -23.61
N ILE A 297 -21.37 -21.27 -22.38
CA ILE A 297 -21.49 -19.84 -22.06
C ILE A 297 -20.25 -19.02 -22.51
N ARG A 298 -19.07 -19.63 -22.42
CA ARG A 298 -17.82 -19.03 -22.91
C ARG A 298 -17.78 -18.93 -24.42
N LEU A 299 -18.34 -19.90 -25.12
CA LEU A 299 -18.39 -19.89 -26.59
C LEU A 299 -19.29 -18.78 -27.09
N ILE A 300 -20.42 -18.56 -26.44
CA ILE A 300 -21.33 -17.44 -26.76
C ILE A 300 -20.60 -16.11 -26.59
N TYR A 301 -19.92 -15.93 -25.47
CA TYR A 301 -19.15 -14.71 -25.18
C TYR A 301 -18.10 -14.43 -26.27
N HIS A 302 -17.27 -15.40 -26.60
CA HIS A 302 -16.27 -15.26 -27.66
C HIS A 302 -16.89 -15.00 -29.04
N MET A 303 -18.00 -15.68 -29.34
CA MET A 303 -18.71 -15.51 -30.60
C MET A 303 -19.27 -14.07 -30.74
N ASP A 304 -19.89 -13.56 -29.69
CA ASP A 304 -20.42 -12.20 -29.66
C ASP A 304 -19.32 -11.16 -29.86
N GLN A 305 -18.18 -11.30 -29.21
CA GLN A 305 -17.06 -10.36 -29.36
C GLN A 305 -16.45 -10.48 -30.78
N ALA A 306 -16.28 -11.68 -31.28
CA ALA A 306 -15.77 -11.88 -32.64
C ALA A 306 -16.72 -11.28 -33.72
N LEU A 307 -18.02 -11.43 -33.53
CA LEU A 307 -19.03 -10.86 -34.44
C LEU A 307 -19.05 -9.33 -34.39
N LYS A 308 -18.97 -8.76 -33.16
CA LYS A 308 -18.83 -7.30 -32.98
C LYS A 308 -17.57 -6.77 -33.68
N ALA A 309 -16.44 -7.41 -33.45
CA ALA A 309 -15.17 -7.03 -34.06
C ALA A 309 -15.26 -7.04 -35.62
N GLN A 310 -15.93 -8.05 -36.19
CA GLN A 310 -16.06 -8.22 -37.62
C GLN A 310 -17.03 -7.23 -38.26
N THR A 311 -18.10 -6.84 -37.57
CA THR A 311 -19.21 -6.09 -38.15
C THR A 311 -19.23 -4.61 -37.75
N LEU A 312 -18.91 -4.26 -36.53
CA LEU A 312 -19.05 -2.94 -35.95
C LEU A 312 -17.74 -2.16 -35.87
N PHE A 313 -16.60 -2.84 -35.90
CA PHE A 313 -15.28 -2.23 -35.76
C PHE A 313 -14.48 -2.39 -37.03
N ARG A 314 -14.19 -1.25 -37.68
CA ARG A 314 -13.50 -1.19 -38.97
C ARG A 314 -12.12 -0.58 -38.79
N ARG A 315 -11.14 -1.19 -39.45
CA ARG A 315 -9.79 -0.64 -39.53
C ARG A 315 -9.84 0.74 -40.19
N GLU A 316 -8.96 1.64 -39.79
CA GLU A 316 -8.85 3.05 -40.24
C GLU A 316 -10.08 3.92 -39.85
N LYS A 317 -11.00 3.40 -39.08
CA LYS A 317 -12.16 4.14 -38.58
C LYS A 317 -12.24 4.07 -37.05
N GLU A 318 -12.49 2.89 -36.48
CA GLU A 318 -12.55 2.68 -35.03
C GLU A 318 -11.19 2.34 -34.40
N TYR A 319 -10.24 1.87 -35.22
CA TYR A 319 -8.88 1.55 -34.79
C TYR A 319 -7.89 1.57 -35.93
N VAL A 320 -6.61 1.67 -35.61
CA VAL A 320 -5.48 1.51 -36.53
C VAL A 320 -4.54 0.43 -36.05
N ILE A 321 -3.72 -0.10 -36.96
CA ILE A 321 -2.63 -1.04 -36.63
C ILE A 321 -1.31 -0.32 -36.79
N THR A 322 -0.50 -0.31 -35.73
CA THR A 322 0.85 0.26 -35.78
C THR A 322 1.81 -0.63 -36.57
N LYS A 323 3.00 -0.12 -36.84
CA LYS A 323 4.05 -0.89 -37.53
C LYS A 323 4.51 -2.10 -36.71
N GLU A 324 4.39 -2.00 -35.39
CA GLU A 324 4.73 -3.03 -34.43
C GLU A 324 3.61 -4.08 -34.28
N GLY A 325 2.48 -3.91 -34.94
CA GLY A 325 1.33 -4.82 -34.89
C GLY A 325 0.39 -4.57 -33.71
N GLU A 326 0.44 -3.38 -33.10
CA GLU A 326 -0.45 -3.01 -32.00
C GLU A 326 -1.74 -2.40 -32.53
N ILE A 327 -2.89 -2.81 -31.95
CA ILE A 327 -4.19 -2.19 -32.22
C ILE A 327 -4.34 -0.94 -31.34
N VAL A 328 -4.48 0.22 -31.96
CA VAL A 328 -4.68 1.51 -31.27
C VAL A 328 -6.06 2.06 -31.59
N ILE A 329 -6.82 2.40 -30.56
CA ILE A 329 -8.18 2.92 -30.67
C ILE A 329 -8.15 4.35 -31.27
N VAL A 330 -9.08 4.64 -32.16
CA VAL A 330 -9.36 5.98 -32.67
C VAL A 330 -10.55 6.55 -31.92
N ASP A 331 -10.38 7.70 -31.27
CA ASP A 331 -11.49 8.39 -30.59
C ASP A 331 -12.55 8.85 -31.62
N GLU A 332 -13.78 8.46 -31.42
CA GLU A 332 -14.89 8.68 -32.34
C GLU A 332 -15.19 10.16 -32.59
N PHE A 333 -14.96 11.02 -31.58
CA PHE A 333 -15.29 12.43 -31.63
C PHE A 333 -14.14 13.31 -32.15
N THR A 334 -12.93 12.97 -31.76
CA THR A 334 -11.75 13.79 -32.04
C THR A 334 -10.85 13.24 -33.14
N GLY A 335 -11.02 11.96 -33.50
CA GLY A 335 -10.15 11.25 -34.43
C GLY A 335 -8.73 11.02 -33.92
N ARG A 336 -8.47 11.27 -32.64
CA ARG A 336 -7.14 11.10 -32.03
C ARG A 336 -6.86 9.64 -31.69
N LEU A 337 -5.60 9.26 -31.80
CA LEU A 337 -5.14 7.95 -31.41
C LEU A 337 -5.04 7.88 -29.88
N MET A 338 -5.66 6.85 -29.31
CA MET A 338 -5.73 6.62 -27.86
C MET A 338 -4.74 5.52 -27.45
N HIS A 339 -3.46 5.86 -27.42
CA HIS A 339 -2.41 4.92 -27.01
C HIS A 339 -2.62 4.42 -25.58
N GLY A 340 -2.33 3.13 -25.34
CA GLY A 340 -2.45 2.48 -24.04
C GLY A 340 -3.88 2.16 -23.59
N ARG A 341 -4.92 2.56 -24.34
CA ARG A 341 -6.31 2.17 -24.09
C ARG A 341 -6.67 0.90 -24.86
N ARG A 342 -7.48 0.07 -24.22
CA ARG A 342 -8.00 -1.17 -24.82
C ARG A 342 -9.52 -1.24 -24.62
N TYR A 343 -10.22 -1.81 -25.60
CA TYR A 343 -11.64 -2.14 -25.45
C TYR A 343 -11.81 -3.23 -24.36
N ASN A 344 -12.88 -3.14 -23.62
CA ASN A 344 -13.20 -4.08 -22.53
C ASN A 344 -13.87 -5.36 -23.06
N GLU A 345 -14.07 -6.30 -22.16
CA GLU A 345 -14.87 -7.52 -22.37
C GLU A 345 -14.38 -8.41 -23.52
N GLY A 346 -13.06 -8.48 -23.74
CA GLY A 346 -12.48 -9.33 -24.78
C GLY A 346 -12.61 -8.79 -26.21
N LEU A 347 -13.25 -7.63 -26.41
CA LEU A 347 -13.40 -7.02 -27.74
C LEU A 347 -12.07 -6.66 -28.36
N HIS A 348 -11.13 -6.11 -27.59
CA HIS A 348 -9.81 -5.74 -28.11
C HIS A 348 -9.04 -6.97 -28.60
N GLN A 349 -9.10 -8.07 -27.84
CA GLN A 349 -8.53 -9.36 -28.23
C GLN A 349 -9.21 -9.94 -29.46
N ALA A 350 -10.52 -9.79 -29.58
CA ALA A 350 -11.27 -10.22 -30.77
C ALA A 350 -10.84 -9.43 -32.02
N ILE A 351 -10.54 -8.13 -31.88
CA ILE A 351 -10.02 -7.28 -32.97
C ILE A 351 -8.59 -7.71 -33.33
N GLU A 352 -7.74 -7.98 -32.33
CA GLU A 352 -6.38 -8.48 -32.55
C GLU A 352 -6.40 -9.80 -33.32
N ALA A 353 -7.29 -10.73 -32.96
CA ALA A 353 -7.49 -11.99 -33.68
C ALA A 353 -8.03 -11.77 -35.09
N LYS A 354 -9.00 -10.86 -35.28
CA LYS A 354 -9.53 -10.49 -36.57
C LYS A 354 -8.44 -10.01 -37.52
N GLU A 355 -7.52 -9.20 -37.04
CA GLU A 355 -6.44 -8.61 -37.85
C GLU A 355 -5.20 -9.53 -37.95
N GLY A 356 -5.18 -10.66 -37.25
CA GLY A 356 -4.08 -11.61 -37.28
C GLY A 356 -2.82 -11.12 -36.58
N VAL A 357 -2.93 -10.13 -35.71
CA VAL A 357 -1.84 -9.68 -34.83
C VAL A 357 -1.80 -10.52 -33.54
N GLU A 358 -0.74 -10.39 -32.76
CA GLU A 358 -0.62 -11.11 -31.50
C GLU A 358 -1.75 -10.71 -30.53
N VAL A 359 -2.50 -11.72 -30.05
CA VAL A 359 -3.57 -11.51 -29.07
C VAL A 359 -2.95 -11.38 -27.69
N GLN A 360 -3.05 -10.17 -27.11
CA GLN A 360 -2.56 -9.92 -25.77
C GLN A 360 -3.56 -10.49 -24.74
N GLN A 361 -3.02 -11.12 -23.71
CA GLN A 361 -3.85 -11.67 -22.65
C GLN A 361 -4.58 -10.56 -21.87
N GLU A 362 -5.83 -10.81 -21.55
CA GLU A 362 -6.55 -9.96 -20.59
C GLU A 362 -5.91 -10.11 -19.20
N SER A 363 -5.83 -9.00 -18.48
CA SER A 363 -5.49 -9.04 -17.08
C SER A 363 -6.78 -8.99 -16.25
N MET A 364 -6.88 -9.90 -15.29
CA MET A 364 -7.99 -9.94 -14.34
C MET A 364 -7.52 -9.32 -13.02
N THR A 365 -8.26 -8.35 -12.51
CA THR A 365 -8.00 -7.79 -11.18
C THR A 365 -8.37 -8.82 -10.11
N LEU A 366 -7.40 -9.26 -9.33
CA LEU A 366 -7.58 -10.24 -8.26
C LEU A 366 -7.91 -9.56 -6.92
N ALA A 367 -7.27 -8.45 -6.63
CA ALA A 367 -7.46 -7.71 -5.40
C ALA A 367 -7.13 -6.24 -5.60
N THR A 368 -7.84 -5.38 -4.90
CA THR A 368 -7.59 -3.93 -4.91
C THR A 368 -7.94 -3.30 -3.57
N ILE A 369 -7.18 -2.28 -3.19
CA ILE A 369 -7.46 -1.43 -2.04
C ILE A 369 -6.88 -0.04 -2.28
N SER A 370 -7.55 1.02 -1.80
CA SER A 370 -6.96 2.36 -1.77
C SER A 370 -6.12 2.55 -0.51
N PHE A 371 -5.18 3.50 -0.52
CA PHE A 371 -4.43 3.86 0.69
C PHE A 371 -5.36 4.28 1.82
N GLN A 372 -6.38 5.08 1.52
CA GLN A 372 -7.39 5.50 2.48
C GLN A 372 -8.01 4.32 3.22
N ASN A 373 -8.46 3.32 2.49
CA ASN A 373 -9.10 2.15 3.08
C ASN A 373 -8.11 1.27 3.84
N TYR A 374 -6.89 1.13 3.33
CA TYR A 374 -5.86 0.34 4.02
C TYR A 374 -5.49 0.95 5.37
N PHE A 375 -5.11 2.24 5.41
CA PHE A 375 -4.65 2.87 6.66
C PHE A 375 -5.76 3.03 7.71
N ARG A 376 -7.02 3.04 7.30
CA ARG A 376 -8.16 3.01 8.24
C ARG A 376 -8.31 1.67 8.99
N LEU A 377 -7.61 0.63 8.57
CA LEU A 377 -7.63 -0.68 9.25
C LEU A 377 -6.75 -0.73 10.51
N TYR A 378 -5.82 0.20 10.68
CA TYR A 378 -5.01 0.25 11.89
C TYR A 378 -5.86 0.62 13.11
N ASP A 379 -5.61 -0.04 14.23
CA ASP A 379 -6.29 0.28 15.50
C ASP A 379 -5.99 1.71 15.94
N LYS A 380 -4.75 2.17 15.73
CA LYS A 380 -4.33 3.55 15.96
C LYS A 380 -3.44 4.03 14.81
N LEU A 381 -3.83 5.15 14.22
CA LEU A 381 -3.16 5.79 13.09
C LEU A 381 -2.71 7.18 13.50
N SER A 382 -1.48 7.53 13.16
CA SER A 382 -0.95 8.88 13.27
C SER A 382 -0.06 9.21 12.09
N GLY A 383 0.32 10.45 11.97
CA GLY A 383 1.15 10.89 10.87
C GLY A 383 1.91 12.16 11.20
N MET A 384 2.90 12.46 10.40
CA MET A 384 3.73 13.66 10.54
C MET A 384 4.02 14.25 9.17
N THR A 385 4.01 15.58 9.11
CA THR A 385 4.36 16.36 7.91
C THR A 385 4.65 17.81 8.29
N GLY A 386 5.17 18.57 7.35
CA GLY A 386 5.35 20.01 7.52
C GLY A 386 4.16 20.87 7.11
N THR A 387 3.09 20.28 6.55
CA THR A 387 2.05 21.02 5.79
C THR A 387 0.62 20.48 5.98
N ALA A 388 0.23 20.04 7.17
CA ALA A 388 -1.06 19.40 7.38
C ALA A 388 -2.22 20.32 7.81
N SER A 389 -1.93 21.52 8.28
CA SER A 389 -2.96 22.40 8.85
C SER A 389 -4.06 22.80 7.86
N THR A 390 -3.74 22.89 6.59
CA THR A 390 -4.70 23.20 5.51
C THR A 390 -5.68 22.05 5.26
N GLU A 391 -5.32 20.82 5.55
CA GLU A 391 -6.11 19.61 5.37
C GLU A 391 -6.69 19.06 6.68
N ALA A 392 -6.64 19.82 7.77
CA ALA A 392 -7.06 19.36 9.10
C ALA A 392 -8.51 18.85 9.13
N GLU A 393 -9.41 19.50 8.42
CA GLU A 393 -10.81 19.08 8.32
C GLU A 393 -10.94 17.73 7.60
N GLU A 394 -10.21 17.51 6.52
CA GLU A 394 -10.23 16.28 5.75
C GLU A 394 -9.64 15.11 6.55
N PHE A 395 -8.54 15.30 7.28
CA PHE A 395 -8.01 14.29 8.20
C PHE A 395 -9.04 13.88 9.25
N ASN A 396 -9.76 14.84 9.81
CA ASN A 396 -10.79 14.55 10.80
C ASN A 396 -11.99 13.80 10.19
N GLN A 397 -12.50 14.24 9.05
CA GLN A 397 -13.66 13.63 8.40
C GLN A 397 -13.39 12.20 7.92
N ILE A 398 -12.23 11.94 7.33
CA ILE A 398 -11.92 10.64 6.72
C ILE A 398 -11.36 9.65 7.73
N TYR A 399 -10.43 10.10 8.57
CA TYR A 399 -9.66 9.23 9.47
C TYR A 399 -10.02 9.40 10.95
N GLY A 400 -10.78 10.44 11.30
CA GLY A 400 -11.10 10.76 12.70
C GLY A 400 -9.88 11.21 13.52
N ILE A 401 -8.87 11.76 12.87
CA ILE A 401 -7.63 12.23 13.53
C ILE A 401 -7.52 13.76 13.44
N ASP A 402 -6.96 14.36 14.47
CA ASP A 402 -6.74 15.80 14.55
C ASP A 402 -5.33 16.17 14.11
N VAL A 403 -5.17 17.38 13.61
CA VAL A 403 -3.86 17.96 13.30
C VAL A 403 -3.42 18.85 14.46
N ILE A 404 -2.24 18.58 15.00
CA ILE A 404 -1.64 19.37 16.08
C ILE A 404 -0.39 20.07 15.54
N GLU A 405 -0.42 21.37 15.53
CA GLU A 405 0.74 22.19 15.19
C GLU A 405 1.72 22.18 16.36
N ILE A 406 2.88 21.57 16.17
CA ILE A 406 3.92 21.50 17.19
C ILE A 406 4.70 22.81 17.20
N PRO A 407 4.87 23.47 18.35
CA PRO A 407 5.63 24.72 18.42
C PRO A 407 7.09 24.49 18.02
N ALA A 408 7.68 25.48 17.33
CA ALA A 408 9.07 25.46 16.88
C ALA A 408 10.06 25.67 18.06
#